data_a979cc2b0cf73515ef83ca8b93c00bc1
#
_entry.id   a979cc2b0cf73515ef83ca8b93c00bc1
#
_cell.length_a   1.000
_cell.length_b   1.000
_cell.length_c   1.000
_cell.angle_alpha   90.00
_cell.angle_beta   90.00
_cell.angle_gamma   90.00
#
_symmetry.space_group_name_H-M   'P 1'
#
loop_
_entity.id
_entity.type
_entity.pdbx_description
1 polymer ?
#
loop_
_entity_poly.entity_id
_entity_poly.type
_entity_poly.pdbx_seq_one_letter_code
_entity_poly.pdbx_strand_id
1 'polypeptide(L)' 'ASINQDAWFSMGTLDAGLVKEYKLHGKKNGVYLFVIEGEVEVADTVLSKRDGAGFWDTDSIAIEVLKHATVLLMEVPME' A
#
# COMPACT_ATOMS: atom_id res chain seq x y z
N ALA A 1 1.28 -23.51 14.05
CA ALA A 1 1.91 -22.22 13.81
C ALA A 1 0.92 -21.12 14.08
N SER A 2 1.35 -20.11 14.78
CA SER A 2 0.46 -19.02 15.03
C SER A 2 0.35 -18.16 13.77
N ILE A 3 -0.85 -17.76 13.50
CA ILE A 3 -1.12 -16.86 12.40
C ILE A 3 -1.03 -15.46 12.94
N ASN A 4 -0.40 -14.60 12.21
CA ASN A 4 -0.34 -13.22 12.61
C ASN A 4 -1.74 -12.63 12.57
N GLN A 5 -2.28 -12.39 13.74
CA GLN A 5 -3.65 -11.90 13.87
C GLN A 5 -3.74 -10.41 13.59
N ASP A 6 -2.61 -9.73 13.53
CA ASP A 6 -2.59 -8.29 13.44
C ASP A 6 -2.35 -7.78 12.02
N ALA A 7 -2.39 -8.67 11.06
CA ALA A 7 -2.22 -8.26 9.67
C ALA A 7 -3.53 -7.76 9.09
N TRP A 8 -3.44 -6.69 8.34
CA TRP A 8 -4.60 -6.11 7.64
C TRP A 8 -4.37 -6.20 6.15
N PHE A 9 -5.36 -6.69 5.46
CA PHE A 9 -5.32 -6.81 4.00
C PHE A 9 -6.41 -5.95 3.41
N SER A 10 -6.07 -5.23 2.36
CA SER A 10 -7.04 -4.39 1.68
C SER A 10 -6.72 -4.41 0.19
N MET A 11 -7.73 -4.63 -0.62
CA MET A 11 -7.58 -4.60 -2.07
C MET A 11 -8.65 -3.72 -2.65
N GLY A 12 -8.29 -2.92 -3.61
CA GLY A 12 -9.25 -2.03 -4.22
C GLY A 12 -8.82 -1.57 -5.58
N THR A 13 -9.78 -1.05 -6.32
CA THR A 13 -9.57 -0.48 -7.63
C THR A 13 -9.73 1.02 -7.52
N LEU A 14 -8.76 1.75 -8.07
CA LEU A 14 -8.72 3.20 -7.95
C LEU A 14 -8.65 3.82 -9.33
N ASP A 15 -9.37 4.92 -9.51
CA ASP A 15 -9.37 5.62 -10.79
C ASP A 15 -8.17 6.55 -10.91
N ALA A 16 -7.74 6.79 -12.13
CA ALA A 16 -6.63 7.71 -12.40
C ALA A 16 -6.98 9.10 -11.88
N GLY A 17 -5.99 9.76 -11.33
CA GLY A 17 -6.17 11.10 -10.79
C GLY A 17 -6.57 11.14 -9.33
N LEU A 18 -6.86 10.00 -8.73
CA LEU A 18 -7.18 9.96 -7.31
C LEU A 18 -5.91 10.01 -6.48
N VAL A 19 -6.01 10.64 -5.32
CA VAL A 19 -4.98 10.58 -4.31
C VAL A 19 -5.62 10.01 -3.05
N LYS A 20 -5.08 8.90 -2.59
CA LYS A 20 -5.63 8.23 -1.41
C LYS A 20 -4.56 8.16 -0.35
N GLU A 21 -4.93 8.57 0.85
CA GLU A 21 -4.03 8.46 1.98
C GLU A 21 -4.41 7.23 2.79
N TYR A 22 -3.43 6.39 3.08
CA TYR A 22 -3.62 5.22 3.92
C TYR A 22 -2.89 5.45 5.22
N LYS A 23 -3.61 5.40 6.33
CA LYS A 23 -3.01 5.57 7.65
C LYS A 23 -2.78 4.19 8.26
N LEU A 24 -1.57 3.98 8.74
CA LEU A 24 -1.22 2.73 9.37
C LEU A 24 -1.89 2.62 10.73
N HIS A 25 -2.21 1.40 11.11
CA HIS A 25 -2.89 1.16 12.38
C HIS A 25 -1.96 1.31 13.57
N GLY A 26 -0.66 1.16 13.37
CA GLY A 26 0.30 1.31 14.43
C GLY A 26 1.59 1.89 13.91
N LYS A 27 2.27 2.66 14.75
CA LYS A 27 3.48 3.36 14.33
C LYS A 27 4.61 2.41 13.97
N LYS A 28 4.61 1.22 14.57
CA LYS A 28 5.65 0.24 14.29
C LYS A 28 5.28 -0.72 13.20
N ASN A 29 4.13 -0.51 12.60
CA ASN A 29 3.69 -1.38 11.53
C ASN A 29 4.37 -0.98 10.23
N GLY A 30 4.48 -1.95 9.35
CA GLY A 30 4.90 -1.69 7.99
C GLY A 30 3.76 -2.03 7.06
N VAL A 31 3.75 -1.44 5.89
CA VAL A 31 2.74 -1.72 4.89
C VAL A 31 3.44 -2.09 3.59
N TYR A 32 2.92 -3.11 2.94
CA TYR A 32 3.41 -3.54 1.64
C TYR A 32 2.34 -3.26 0.61
N LEU A 33 2.71 -2.53 -0.42
CA LEU A 33 1.80 -2.19 -1.50
C LEU A 33 2.20 -2.95 -2.75
N PHE A 34 1.27 -3.67 -3.32
CA PHE A 34 1.50 -4.41 -4.56
C PHE A 34 0.52 -3.93 -5.60
N VAL A 35 1.03 -3.56 -6.77
CA VAL A 35 0.20 -3.08 -7.87
C VAL A 35 -0.11 -4.26 -8.78
N ILE A 36 -1.38 -4.65 -8.80
CA ILE A 36 -1.83 -5.75 -9.64
C ILE A 36 -1.96 -5.27 -11.07
N GLU A 37 -2.54 -4.09 -11.23
CA GLU A 37 -2.70 -3.47 -12.54
C GLU A 37 -2.60 -1.97 -12.40
N GLY A 38 -2.24 -1.29 -13.48
CA GLY A 38 -2.20 0.15 -13.51
C GLY A 38 -0.88 0.71 -13.05
N GLU A 39 -0.92 1.95 -12.57
CA GLU A 39 0.28 2.65 -12.17
C GLU A 39 -0.05 3.63 -11.06
N VAL A 40 0.75 3.60 -10.00
CA VAL A 40 0.58 4.53 -8.88
C VAL A 40 1.94 5.07 -8.47
N GLU A 41 1.91 6.19 -7.78
CA GLU A 41 3.12 6.76 -7.21
C GLU A 41 2.95 6.89 -5.71
N VAL A 42 3.93 6.37 -4.95
CA VAL A 42 3.92 6.44 -3.50
C VAL A 42 5.32 6.83 -3.05
N ALA A 43 5.40 7.87 -2.23
CA ALA A 43 6.67 8.33 -1.66
C ALA A 43 7.72 8.55 -2.76
N ASP A 44 7.33 9.24 -3.83
CA ASP A 44 8.19 9.56 -4.97
C ASP A 44 8.66 8.32 -5.73
N THR A 45 8.01 7.20 -5.54
CA THR A 45 8.34 5.96 -6.24
C THR A 45 7.16 5.55 -7.10
N VAL A 46 7.40 5.37 -8.38
CA VAL A 46 6.36 4.95 -9.31
C VAL A 46 6.34 3.43 -9.35
N LEU A 47 5.17 2.88 -9.12
CA LEU A 47 4.95 1.43 -9.14
C LEU A 47 4.01 1.11 -10.29
N SER A 48 4.46 0.21 -11.14
CA SER A 48 3.69 -0.21 -12.31
C SER A 48 3.13 -1.61 -12.06
N LYS A 49 2.47 -2.15 -13.07
CA LYS A 49 1.90 -3.48 -12.98
C LYS A 49 2.91 -4.47 -12.45
N ARG A 50 2.52 -5.21 -11.42
CA ARG A 50 3.32 -6.25 -10.76
C ARG A 50 4.50 -5.72 -9.96
N ASP A 51 4.57 -4.42 -9.77
CA ASP A 51 5.56 -3.85 -8.88
C ASP A 51 5.02 -3.80 -7.48
N GLY A 52 5.92 -3.89 -6.52
CA GLY A 52 5.55 -3.78 -5.13
C GLY A 52 6.60 -3.05 -4.34
N ALA A 53 6.22 -2.48 -3.22
CA ALA A 53 7.13 -1.77 -2.35
C ALA A 53 6.66 -1.86 -0.92
N GLY A 54 7.62 -1.88 0.00
CA GLY A 54 7.33 -1.89 1.43
C GLY A 54 7.63 -0.53 2.03
N PHE A 55 6.79 -0.11 2.96
CA PHE A 55 6.94 1.15 3.65
C PHE A 55 6.85 0.91 5.15
N TRP A 56 7.79 1.49 5.89
CA TRP A 56 7.79 1.38 7.34
C TRP A 56 8.40 2.65 7.89
N ASP A 57 8.34 2.80 9.22
CA ASP A 57 8.76 4.03 9.88
C ASP A 57 7.95 5.22 9.40
N THR A 58 6.66 5.01 9.15
CA THR A 58 5.78 6.07 8.72
C THR A 58 4.41 5.85 9.32
N ASP A 59 3.68 6.93 9.54
CA ASP A 59 2.33 6.87 10.07
C ASP A 59 1.30 6.69 8.95
N SER A 60 1.64 7.11 7.76
CA SER A 60 0.71 7.04 6.64
C SER A 60 1.49 7.08 5.34
N ILE A 61 0.83 6.64 4.28
CA ILE A 61 1.36 6.78 2.94
C ILE A 61 0.29 7.40 2.05
N ALA A 62 0.73 8.20 1.09
CA ALA A 62 -0.17 8.81 0.12
C ALA A 62 0.06 8.10 -1.21
N ILE A 63 -1.03 7.62 -1.78
CA ILE A 63 -1.00 6.89 -3.04
C ILE A 63 -1.62 7.78 -4.11
N GLU A 64 -0.83 8.18 -5.08
CA GLU A 64 -1.34 8.93 -6.21
C GLU A 64 -1.53 7.98 -7.37
N VAL A 65 -2.73 7.91 -7.89
CA VAL A 65 -3.06 6.97 -8.96
C VAL A 65 -2.80 7.64 -10.30
N LEU A 66 -1.82 7.13 -11.01
CA LEU A 66 -1.43 7.70 -12.31
C LEU A 66 -2.26 7.11 -13.43
N LYS A 67 -2.60 5.85 -13.31
CA LYS A 67 -3.49 5.17 -14.25
C LYS A 67 -4.45 4.33 -13.44
N HIS A 68 -5.63 4.06 -13.99
CA HIS A 68 -6.59 3.18 -13.32
C HIS A 68 -5.86 1.94 -12.80
N ALA A 69 -5.94 1.74 -11.51
CA ALA A 69 -5.08 0.74 -10.86
C ALA A 69 -5.86 -0.14 -9.90
N THR A 70 -5.44 -1.39 -9.84
CA THR A 70 -5.89 -2.31 -8.79
C THR A 70 -4.68 -2.59 -7.92
N VAL A 71 -4.82 -2.33 -6.62
CA VAL A 71 -3.71 -2.46 -5.69
C VAL A 71 -4.10 -3.33 -4.50
N LEU A 72 -3.10 -3.96 -3.94
CA LEU A 72 -3.24 -4.75 -2.73
C LEU A 72 -2.36 -4.15 -1.65
N LEU A 73 -2.95 -3.87 -0.51
CA LEU A 73 -2.24 -3.35 0.65
C LEU A 73 -2.23 -4.40 1.74
N MET A 74 -1.07 -4.59 2.33
CA MET A 74 -0.92 -5.48 3.49
C MET A 74 -0.18 -4.72 4.57
N GLU A 75 -0.80 -4.60 5.72
CA GLU A 75 -0.17 -3.95 6.87
C GLU A 75 0.13 -5.00 7.92
N VAL A 76 1.37 -5.04 8.38
CA VAL A 76 1.80 -6.03 9.37
C VAL A 76 2.64 -5.36 10.43
N PRO A 77 2.65 -5.91 11.65
CA PRO A 77 3.55 -5.40 12.67
C PRO A 77 5.00 -5.72 12.31
N MET A 78 5.86 -4.75 12.55
CA MET A 78 7.27 -4.86 12.18
C MET A 78 8.18 -4.96 13.38
N GLU A 79 7.71 -5.53 14.44
CA GLU A 79 8.57 -5.68 15.62
C GLU A 79 9.52 -6.81 15.50
#